data_7c2748bc448812cb9bc9a0a8a34bdafd
#
_entry.id   7c2748bc448812cb9bc9a0a8a34bdafd
#
_cell.length_a   1.000
_cell.length_b   1.000
_cell.length_c   1.000
_cell.angle_alpha   90.00
_cell.angle_beta   90.00
_cell.angle_gamma   90.00
#
_symmetry.space_group_name_H-M   'P 1'
#
loop_
_entity.id
_entity.type
_entity.pdbx_description
1 polymer ?
#
loop_
_entity_poly.entity_id
_entity_poly.type
_entity_poly.pdbx_seq_one_letter_code
_entity_poly.pdbx_strand_id
1 'polypeptide(L)'
;MLNNLYRKLHILFASSVMLIITLVIFFVVANTVYTEKINESTLFQRLTTLLIYQVESASSDMDKALKAYEESYHIFSLISDTKGNTIYQSDFPFPTSADKLLHDVEKQISTQLLSQTESTTTSQGGFLEIKGKHHDTYFVIPATIMTANDTVYHGTFFYQTANLTDILQKTLPIYLLIWLLACIVVIMLTRYLLKKSFAPTERILQS
;
A
#
# COMPACT_ATOMS: atom_id res chain seq x y z
N MET A 1 -6.60 53.81 0.76
CA MET A 1 -6.49 53.07 -0.50
C MET A 1 -5.36 52.05 -0.45
N LEU A 2 -4.16 52.41 -0.02
CA LEU A 2 -2.96 51.56 0.10
C LEU A 2 -3.18 50.31 0.99
N ASN A 3 -3.85 50.47 2.13
CA ASN A 3 -4.07 49.39 3.11
C ASN A 3 -5.00 48.29 2.55
N ASN A 4 -5.92 48.63 1.66
CA ASN A 4 -6.79 47.67 0.97
C ASN A 4 -6.06 46.93 -0.13
N LEU A 5 -5.12 47.56 -0.84
CA LEU A 5 -4.27 46.96 -1.83
C LEU A 5 -3.32 45.98 -1.19
N TYR A 6 -2.67 46.40 -0.08
CA TYR A 6 -1.79 45.55 0.73
C TYR A 6 -2.49 44.27 1.19
N ARG A 7 -3.70 44.37 1.72
CA ARG A 7 -4.48 43.23 2.19
C ARG A 7 -4.85 42.28 1.06
N LYS A 8 -5.26 42.80 -0.12
CA LYS A 8 -5.57 41.97 -1.29
C LYS A 8 -4.34 41.23 -1.80
N LEU A 9 -3.21 41.93 -1.90
CA LEU A 9 -1.94 41.33 -2.37
C LEU A 9 -1.45 40.25 -1.39
N HIS A 10 -1.55 40.49 -0.09
CA HIS A 10 -1.21 39.51 0.95
C HIS A 10 -2.06 38.25 0.81
N ILE A 11 -3.39 38.37 0.67
CA ILE A 11 -4.30 37.23 0.54
C ILE A 11 -3.99 36.46 -0.73
N LEU A 12 -3.78 37.13 -1.86
CA LEU A 12 -3.52 36.50 -3.14
C LEU A 12 -2.18 35.74 -3.12
N PHE A 13 -1.13 36.32 -2.56
CA PHE A 13 0.18 35.66 -2.47
C PHE A 13 0.15 34.50 -1.49
N ALA A 14 -0.43 34.69 -0.30
CA ALA A 14 -0.55 33.65 0.69
C ALA A 14 -1.38 32.46 0.17
N SER A 15 -2.52 32.73 -0.49
CA SER A 15 -3.37 31.67 -1.06
C SER A 15 -2.67 30.89 -2.17
N SER A 16 -1.89 31.56 -3.04
CA SER A 16 -1.12 30.90 -4.10
C SER A 16 -0.04 29.96 -3.52
N VAL A 17 0.72 30.43 -2.54
CA VAL A 17 1.74 29.59 -1.88
C VAL A 17 1.10 28.42 -1.14
N MET A 18 -0.03 28.67 -0.46
CA MET A 18 -0.77 27.62 0.25
C MET A 18 -1.30 26.54 -0.70
N LEU A 19 -1.79 26.94 -1.88
CA LEU A 19 -2.26 25.99 -2.89
C LEU A 19 -1.12 25.08 -3.35
N ILE A 20 0.07 25.64 -3.59
CA ILE A 20 1.26 24.88 -3.97
C ILE A 20 1.63 23.87 -2.88
N ILE A 21 1.67 24.31 -1.61
CA ILE A 21 1.99 23.43 -0.46
C ILE A 21 0.97 22.30 -0.35
N THR A 22 -0.31 22.60 -0.52
CA THR A 22 -1.38 21.59 -0.47
C THR A 22 -1.21 20.54 -1.57
N LEU A 23 -0.88 20.97 -2.80
CA LEU A 23 -0.59 20.04 -3.91
C LEU A 23 0.63 19.16 -3.61
N VAL A 24 1.71 19.74 -3.10
CA VAL A 24 2.92 18.97 -2.74
C VAL A 24 2.59 17.92 -1.68
N ILE A 25 1.86 18.29 -0.62
CA ILE A 25 1.47 17.34 0.44
C ILE A 25 0.57 16.24 -0.14
N PHE A 26 -0.38 16.57 -1.01
CA PHE A 26 -1.22 15.58 -1.67
C PHE A 26 -0.39 14.56 -2.46
N PHE A 27 0.59 15.03 -3.24
CA PHE A 27 1.48 14.13 -3.98
C PHE A 27 2.32 13.25 -3.05
N VAL A 28 2.83 13.81 -1.95
CA VAL A 28 3.61 13.05 -0.97
C VAL A 28 2.76 11.96 -0.32
N VAL A 29 1.54 12.27 0.11
CA VAL A 29 0.60 11.28 0.68
C VAL A 29 0.29 10.18 -0.33
N ALA A 30 -0.04 10.54 -1.57
CA ALA A 30 -0.32 9.57 -2.63
C ALA A 30 0.89 8.65 -2.90
N ASN A 31 2.09 9.21 -2.94
CA ASN A 31 3.33 8.44 -3.11
C ASN A 31 3.60 7.51 -1.91
N THR A 32 3.33 7.98 -0.68
CA THR A 32 3.49 7.14 0.52
C THR A 32 2.58 5.93 0.48
N VAL A 33 1.29 6.11 0.14
CA VAL A 33 0.33 5.00 -0.01
C VAL A 33 0.78 4.01 -1.08
N TYR A 34 1.23 4.51 -2.22
CA TYR A 34 1.73 3.68 -3.31
C TYR A 34 2.98 2.87 -2.91
N THR A 35 3.94 3.52 -2.24
CA THR A 35 5.18 2.88 -1.80
C THR A 35 4.90 1.81 -0.74
N GLU A 36 3.98 2.06 0.20
CA GLU A 36 3.58 1.09 1.22
C GLU A 36 3.03 -0.19 0.57
N LYS A 37 2.14 -0.04 -0.40
CA LYS A 37 1.58 -1.18 -1.14
C LYS A 37 2.66 -2.00 -1.87
N ILE A 38 3.62 -1.34 -2.50
CA ILE A 38 4.75 -2.02 -3.16
C ILE A 38 5.62 -2.75 -2.14
N ASN A 39 5.90 -2.12 -1.01
CA ASN A 39 6.72 -2.72 0.05
C ASN A 39 6.04 -3.96 0.62
N GLU A 40 4.74 -3.91 0.91
CA GLU A 40 3.95 -5.05 1.38
C GLU A 40 3.97 -6.20 0.36
N SER A 41 3.75 -5.92 -0.93
CA SER A 41 3.76 -6.94 -1.97
C SER A 41 5.14 -7.61 -2.12
N THR A 42 6.20 -6.81 -2.09
CA THR A 42 7.58 -7.29 -2.18
C THR A 42 7.96 -8.13 -0.96
N LEU A 43 7.57 -7.69 0.23
CA LEU A 43 7.79 -8.43 1.47
C LEU A 43 7.06 -9.77 1.43
N PHE A 44 5.78 -9.78 1.06
CA PHE A 44 5.00 -11.00 0.93
C PHE A 44 5.62 -11.99 -0.06
N GLN A 45 6.04 -11.54 -1.24
CA GLN A 45 6.72 -12.40 -2.22
C GLN A 45 7.99 -13.02 -1.66
N ARG A 46 8.84 -12.23 -1.01
CA ARG A 46 10.10 -12.72 -0.41
C ARG A 46 9.84 -13.74 0.69
N LEU A 47 8.92 -13.44 1.60
CA LEU A 47 8.60 -14.33 2.71
C LEU A 47 7.96 -15.62 2.21
N THR A 48 7.06 -15.55 1.22
CA THR A 48 6.45 -16.75 0.63
C THR A 48 7.49 -17.60 -0.08
N THR A 49 8.43 -17.00 -0.82
CA THR A 49 9.52 -17.73 -1.47
C THR A 49 10.40 -18.45 -0.44
N LEU A 50 10.73 -17.78 0.67
CA LEU A 50 11.50 -18.39 1.76
C LEU A 50 10.73 -19.53 2.43
N LEU A 51 9.43 -19.35 2.65
CA LEU A 51 8.56 -20.38 3.21
C LEU A 51 8.49 -21.61 2.31
N ILE A 52 8.29 -21.42 1.00
CA ILE A 52 8.28 -22.51 0.02
C ILE A 52 9.61 -23.28 0.09
N TYR A 53 10.74 -22.58 0.03
CA TYR A 53 12.07 -23.20 0.14
C TYR A 53 12.25 -23.98 1.45
N GLN A 54 11.76 -23.46 2.56
CA GLN A 54 11.81 -24.11 3.86
C GLN A 54 10.94 -25.38 3.89
N VAL A 55 9.75 -25.34 3.30
CA VAL A 55 8.85 -26.50 3.19
C VAL A 55 9.44 -27.57 2.26
N GLU A 56 10.06 -27.19 1.14
CA GLU A 56 10.73 -28.11 0.21
C GLU A 56 11.91 -28.82 0.86
N SER A 57 12.67 -28.11 1.70
CA SER A 57 13.87 -28.65 2.36
C SER A 57 13.57 -29.45 3.62
N ALA A 58 12.46 -29.16 4.33
CA ALA A 58 12.11 -29.76 5.62
C ALA A 58 10.97 -30.76 5.47
N SER A 59 11.26 -31.98 5.05
CA SER A 59 10.26 -33.03 4.81
C SER A 59 9.47 -33.50 6.05
N SER A 60 9.88 -33.18 7.27
CA SER A 60 9.24 -33.66 8.51
C SER A 60 8.52 -32.59 9.34
N ASP A 61 8.72 -31.31 9.07
CA ASP A 61 8.24 -30.19 9.91
C ASP A 61 7.45 -29.12 9.12
N MET A 62 6.79 -29.50 8.03
CA MET A 62 6.02 -28.58 7.18
C MET A 62 4.99 -27.79 7.98
N ASP A 63 4.18 -28.48 8.79
CA ASP A 63 3.13 -27.85 9.59
C ASP A 63 3.68 -26.79 10.55
N LYS A 64 4.83 -27.07 11.16
CA LYS A 64 5.50 -26.17 12.09
C LYS A 64 6.04 -24.92 11.37
N ALA A 65 6.61 -25.09 10.17
CA ALA A 65 7.06 -23.97 9.36
C ALA A 65 5.88 -23.08 8.93
N LEU A 66 4.81 -23.67 8.41
CA LEU A 66 3.61 -22.97 7.98
C LEU A 66 2.98 -22.18 9.15
N LYS A 67 2.85 -22.81 10.31
CA LYS A 67 2.30 -22.17 11.51
C LYS A 67 3.18 -21.04 12.04
N ALA A 68 4.51 -21.17 11.99
CA ALA A 68 5.42 -20.11 12.38
C ALA A 68 5.30 -18.87 11.48
N TYR A 69 5.08 -19.04 10.17
CA TYR A 69 4.87 -17.92 9.26
C TYR A 69 3.49 -17.31 9.42
N GLU A 70 2.46 -18.09 9.73
CA GLU A 70 1.13 -17.59 10.07
C GLU A 70 1.19 -16.69 11.32
N GLU A 71 1.82 -17.14 12.39
CA GLU A 71 1.91 -16.39 13.65
C GLU A 71 2.82 -15.16 13.57
N SER A 72 3.94 -15.26 12.82
CA SER A 72 4.95 -14.19 12.78
C SER A 72 4.70 -13.15 11.70
N TYR A 73 4.17 -13.56 10.54
CA TYR A 73 4.07 -12.73 9.35
C TYR A 73 2.65 -12.62 8.80
N HIS A 74 1.67 -13.29 9.44
CA HIS A 74 0.28 -13.32 8.97
C HIS A 74 0.13 -13.81 7.53
N ILE A 75 0.99 -14.78 7.15
CA ILE A 75 0.90 -15.48 5.86
C ILE A 75 0.11 -16.75 6.09
N PHE A 76 -1.09 -16.79 5.54
CA PHE A 76 -2.00 -17.93 5.66
C PHE A 76 -1.82 -18.85 4.46
N SER A 77 -1.91 -20.14 4.70
CA SER A 77 -1.56 -21.16 3.71
C SER A 77 -2.68 -22.18 3.58
N LEU A 78 -2.96 -22.56 2.35
CA LEU A 78 -3.74 -23.75 2.02
C LEU A 78 -2.86 -24.67 1.15
N ILE A 79 -2.61 -25.88 1.63
CA ILE A 79 -1.81 -26.87 0.93
C ILE A 79 -2.69 -28.09 0.61
N SER A 80 -2.68 -28.50 -0.64
CA SER A 80 -3.39 -29.70 -1.12
C SER A 80 -2.46 -30.67 -1.84
N ASP A 81 -2.84 -31.93 -1.86
CA ASP A 81 -2.16 -32.94 -2.67
C ASP A 81 -2.56 -32.82 -4.16
N THR A 82 -1.96 -33.62 -5.03
CA THR A 82 -2.28 -33.67 -6.44
C THR A 82 -3.70 -34.21 -6.74
N LYS A 83 -4.37 -34.78 -5.74
CA LYS A 83 -5.76 -35.26 -5.83
C LYS A 83 -6.77 -34.22 -5.35
N GLY A 84 -6.29 -33.08 -4.85
CA GLY A 84 -7.13 -32.01 -4.31
C GLY A 84 -7.52 -32.17 -2.83
N ASN A 85 -6.96 -33.16 -2.12
CA ASN A 85 -7.21 -33.30 -0.68
C ASN A 85 -6.40 -32.24 0.09
N THR A 86 -7.01 -31.55 1.00
CA THR A 86 -6.36 -30.58 1.86
C THR A 86 -5.45 -31.29 2.86
N ILE A 87 -4.15 -30.98 2.82
CA ILE A 87 -3.12 -31.47 3.74
C ILE A 87 -2.95 -30.51 4.91
N TYR A 88 -2.92 -29.21 4.62
CA TYR A 88 -2.79 -28.16 5.62
C TYR A 88 -3.69 -26.98 5.26
N GLN A 89 -4.34 -26.42 6.28
CA GLN A 89 -5.14 -25.22 6.15
C GLN A 89 -4.93 -24.34 7.39
N SER A 90 -4.48 -23.12 7.18
CA SER A 90 -4.42 -22.09 8.22
C SER A 90 -5.80 -21.71 8.71
N ASP A 91 -5.90 -21.25 9.98
CA ASP A 91 -7.08 -20.58 10.47
C ASP A 91 -7.19 -19.18 9.85
N PHE A 92 -8.10 -19.04 8.90
CA PHE A 92 -8.30 -17.77 8.20
C PHE A 92 -9.14 -16.81 9.05
N PRO A 93 -8.54 -15.76 9.63
CA PRO A 93 -9.27 -14.73 10.39
C PRO A 93 -9.97 -13.72 9.49
N PHE A 94 -10.06 -14.00 8.19
CA PHE A 94 -10.55 -13.06 7.19
C PHE A 94 -12.08 -12.98 7.16
N PRO A 95 -12.64 -11.78 6.90
CA PRO A 95 -14.09 -11.61 6.71
C PRO A 95 -14.60 -12.31 5.43
N THR A 96 -13.69 -12.65 4.52
CA THR A 96 -13.98 -13.42 3.30
C THR A 96 -13.57 -14.88 3.52
N SER A 97 -14.50 -15.83 3.29
CA SER A 97 -14.20 -17.26 3.47
C SER A 97 -13.12 -17.74 2.50
N ALA A 98 -12.29 -18.72 2.94
CA ALA A 98 -11.23 -19.31 2.14
C ALA A 98 -11.75 -19.86 0.79
N ASP A 99 -12.89 -20.55 0.79
CA ASP A 99 -13.51 -21.12 -0.42
C ASP A 99 -13.82 -20.04 -1.46
N LYS A 100 -14.30 -18.88 -1.02
CA LYS A 100 -14.58 -17.78 -1.93
C LYS A 100 -13.30 -17.19 -2.50
N LEU A 101 -12.26 -17.02 -1.67
CA LEU A 101 -10.96 -16.53 -2.13
C LEU A 101 -10.36 -17.51 -3.15
N LEU A 102 -10.44 -18.81 -2.90
CA LEU A 102 -9.97 -19.83 -3.84
C LEU A 102 -10.71 -19.78 -5.17
N HIS A 103 -12.04 -19.70 -5.13
CA HIS A 103 -12.84 -19.57 -6.34
C HIS A 103 -12.48 -18.34 -7.16
N ASP A 104 -12.25 -17.19 -6.49
CA ASP A 104 -11.84 -15.95 -7.15
C ASP A 104 -10.41 -16.07 -7.73
N VAL A 105 -9.50 -16.81 -7.06
CA VAL A 105 -8.16 -17.17 -7.56
C VAL A 105 -8.27 -18.00 -8.84
N GLU A 106 -9.01 -19.09 -8.80
CA GLU A 106 -9.19 -19.98 -9.96
C GLU A 106 -9.78 -19.25 -11.16
N LYS A 107 -10.78 -18.41 -10.92
CA LYS A 107 -11.40 -17.57 -11.94
C LYS A 107 -10.39 -16.58 -12.54
N GLN A 108 -9.54 -15.97 -11.72
CA GLN A 108 -8.56 -15.01 -12.20
C GLN A 108 -7.43 -15.68 -12.97
N ILE A 109 -6.95 -16.84 -12.52
CA ILE A 109 -5.97 -17.65 -13.25
C ILE A 109 -6.53 -18.08 -14.59
N SER A 110 -7.75 -18.61 -14.65
CA SER A 110 -8.39 -19.03 -15.91
C SER A 110 -8.58 -17.86 -16.88
N THR A 111 -8.94 -16.67 -16.38
CA THR A 111 -9.05 -15.46 -17.19
C THR A 111 -7.71 -15.00 -17.74
N GLN A 112 -6.65 -15.07 -16.92
CA GLN A 112 -5.30 -14.71 -17.35
C GLN A 112 -4.75 -15.69 -18.39
N LEU A 113 -4.97 -16.98 -18.23
CA LEU A 113 -4.59 -17.99 -19.22
C LEU A 113 -5.28 -17.77 -20.57
N LEU A 114 -6.55 -17.36 -20.57
CA LEU A 114 -7.30 -17.04 -21.79
C LEU A 114 -6.81 -15.73 -22.45
N SER A 115 -6.34 -14.76 -21.66
CA SER A 115 -5.83 -13.48 -22.18
C SER A 115 -4.38 -13.54 -22.65
N GLN A 116 -3.60 -14.50 -22.20
CA GLN A 116 -2.19 -14.69 -22.61
C GLN A 116 -2.04 -15.22 -24.04
N THR A 117 -3.13 -15.59 -24.70
CA THR A 117 -3.09 -15.98 -26.13
C THR A 117 -2.84 -14.80 -27.06
N GLU A 118 -2.92 -13.55 -26.60
CA GLU A 118 -2.76 -12.35 -27.44
C GLU A 118 -1.73 -11.30 -27.00
N SER A 119 -1.08 -11.39 -25.85
CA SER A 119 -0.06 -10.40 -25.46
C SER A 119 0.97 -10.94 -24.50
N THR A 120 2.20 -10.95 -24.98
CA THR A 120 3.43 -10.98 -24.17
C THR A 120 3.45 -9.78 -23.22
N THR A 121 2.84 -9.89 -22.06
CA THR A 121 2.98 -8.87 -21.03
C THR A 121 3.37 -9.56 -19.72
N THR A 122 4.63 -9.40 -19.39
CA THR A 122 5.30 -9.51 -18.10
C THR A 122 4.34 -9.64 -16.93
N SER A 123 4.14 -10.88 -16.47
CA SER A 123 3.74 -11.14 -15.10
C SER A 123 4.91 -10.71 -14.21
N GLN A 124 4.90 -9.49 -13.73
CA GLN A 124 5.76 -9.07 -12.62
C GLN A 124 5.42 -9.96 -11.43
N GLY A 125 6.30 -10.97 -11.21
CA GLY A 125 6.34 -11.82 -10.04
C GLY A 125 4.96 -12.35 -9.61
N GLY A 126 4.57 -13.45 -10.17
CA GLY A 126 3.58 -14.49 -9.80
C GLY A 126 2.56 -14.29 -8.68
N PHE A 127 2.18 -13.09 -8.27
CA PHE A 127 1.13 -12.88 -7.27
C PHE A 127 -0.14 -12.29 -7.91
N LEU A 128 -1.27 -12.63 -7.30
CA LEU A 128 -2.59 -12.15 -7.68
C LEU A 128 -3.08 -11.17 -6.62
N GLU A 129 -3.71 -10.08 -7.03
CA GLU A 129 -4.41 -9.16 -6.14
C GLU A 129 -5.91 -9.44 -6.21
N ILE A 130 -6.52 -9.88 -5.11
CA ILE A 130 -7.93 -10.22 -5.02
C ILE A 130 -8.63 -9.26 -4.07
N LYS A 131 -9.75 -8.71 -4.52
CA LYS A 131 -10.62 -7.86 -3.71
C LYS A 131 -11.67 -8.72 -3.01
N GLY A 132 -11.64 -8.70 -1.68
CA GLY A 132 -12.62 -9.40 -0.84
C GLY A 132 -13.90 -8.59 -0.61
N LYS A 133 -14.68 -9.05 0.37
CA LYS A 133 -15.83 -8.30 0.92
C LYS A 133 -15.31 -7.13 1.74
N HIS A 134 -16.11 -6.06 1.87
CA HIS A 134 -15.79 -4.88 2.70
C HIS A 134 -14.54 -4.08 2.27
N HIS A 135 -14.17 -4.12 0.98
CA HIS A 135 -12.99 -3.44 0.42
C HIS A 135 -11.64 -3.99 0.91
N ASP A 136 -11.61 -5.18 1.51
CA ASP A 136 -10.37 -5.86 1.84
C ASP A 136 -9.65 -6.27 0.56
N THR A 137 -8.33 -6.18 0.58
CA THR A 137 -7.49 -6.62 -0.53
C THR A 137 -6.54 -7.70 -0.04
N TYR A 138 -6.41 -8.76 -0.82
CA TYR A 138 -5.54 -9.89 -0.53
C TYR A 138 -4.51 -10.06 -1.62
N PHE A 139 -3.26 -10.26 -1.22
CA PHE A 139 -2.24 -10.78 -2.10
C PHE A 139 -2.24 -12.30 -2.02
N VAL A 140 -2.21 -12.97 -3.17
CA VAL A 140 -2.27 -14.41 -3.26
C VAL A 140 -1.17 -14.92 -4.18
N ILE A 141 -0.42 -15.93 -3.71
CA ILE A 141 0.61 -16.61 -4.51
C ILE A 141 0.22 -18.09 -4.59
N PRO A 142 -0.22 -18.57 -5.77
CA PRO A 142 -0.30 -20.01 -6.03
C PRO A 142 1.10 -20.54 -6.33
N ALA A 143 1.46 -21.66 -5.74
CA ALA A 143 2.76 -22.29 -5.94
C ALA A 143 2.65 -23.82 -5.98
N THR A 144 3.55 -24.44 -6.72
CA THR A 144 3.75 -25.89 -6.65
C THR A 144 4.99 -26.15 -5.80
N ILE A 145 4.84 -26.95 -4.78
CA ILE A 145 5.87 -27.28 -3.79
C ILE A 145 6.32 -28.72 -4.05
N MET A 146 7.61 -28.90 -4.26
CA MET A 146 8.20 -30.23 -4.48
C MET A 146 9.09 -30.58 -3.28
N THR A 147 8.64 -31.52 -2.47
CA THR A 147 9.42 -31.94 -1.29
C THR A 147 10.60 -32.83 -1.66
N ALA A 148 11.55 -32.97 -0.75
CA ALA A 148 12.73 -33.82 -0.91
C ALA A 148 12.40 -35.30 -1.20
N ASN A 149 11.15 -35.72 -0.95
CA ASN A 149 10.66 -37.08 -1.23
C ASN A 149 9.92 -37.21 -2.58
N ASP A 150 10.15 -36.29 -3.51
CA ASP A 150 9.45 -36.18 -4.81
C ASP A 150 7.93 -36.11 -4.72
N THR A 151 7.39 -35.70 -3.56
CA THR A 151 5.96 -35.48 -3.39
C THR A 151 5.62 -34.06 -3.83
N VAL A 152 4.63 -33.92 -4.69
CA VAL A 152 4.18 -32.63 -5.21
C VAL A 152 2.92 -32.19 -4.47
N TYR A 153 2.94 -30.97 -3.96
CA TYR A 153 1.80 -30.30 -3.34
C TYR A 153 1.46 -29.01 -4.08
N HIS A 154 0.19 -28.63 -4.04
CA HIS A 154 -0.28 -27.33 -4.51
C HIS A 154 -0.53 -26.44 -3.30
N GLY A 155 0.25 -25.37 -3.19
CA GLY A 155 0.13 -24.37 -2.13
C GLY A 155 -0.51 -23.10 -2.65
N THR A 156 -1.41 -22.53 -1.85
CA THR A 156 -1.91 -21.17 -2.08
C THR A 156 -1.66 -20.37 -0.81
N PHE A 157 -0.91 -19.30 -0.95
CA PHE A 157 -0.51 -18.41 0.15
C PHE A 157 -1.28 -17.11 0.07
N PHE A 158 -1.81 -16.66 1.21
CA PHE A 158 -2.65 -15.48 1.31
C PHE A 158 -2.04 -14.49 2.30
N TYR A 159 -2.10 -13.21 1.95
CA TYR A 159 -1.73 -12.11 2.83
C TYR A 159 -2.76 -11.00 2.69
N GLN A 160 -3.34 -10.56 3.82
CA GLN A 160 -4.25 -9.42 3.82
C GLN A 160 -3.44 -8.13 3.84
N THR A 161 -3.61 -7.30 2.83
CA THR A 161 -2.93 -6.00 2.78
C THR A 161 -3.60 -5.01 3.73
N ALA A 162 -2.84 -4.03 4.20
CA ALA A 162 -3.43 -2.91 4.94
C ALA A 162 -4.44 -2.17 4.06
N ASN A 163 -5.62 -1.89 4.63
CA ASN A 163 -6.62 -1.10 3.95
C ASN A 163 -6.11 0.33 3.73
N LEU A 164 -6.48 0.93 2.60
CA LEU A 164 -6.15 2.32 2.29
C LEU A 164 -6.58 3.25 3.45
N THR A 165 -7.70 2.95 4.09
CA THR A 165 -8.21 3.68 5.25
C THR A 165 -7.24 3.64 6.43
N ASP A 166 -6.63 2.48 6.70
CA ASP A 166 -5.70 2.29 7.83
C ASP A 166 -4.39 3.04 7.59
N ILE A 167 -3.88 2.99 6.35
CA ILE A 167 -2.69 3.74 5.94
C ILE A 167 -2.95 5.25 6.07
N LEU A 168 -4.08 5.73 5.55
CA LEU A 168 -4.45 7.13 5.65
C LEU A 168 -4.67 7.57 7.10
N GLN A 169 -5.31 6.76 7.93
CA GLN A 169 -5.54 7.07 9.35
C GLN A 169 -4.23 7.24 10.13
N LYS A 170 -3.19 6.47 9.78
CA LYS A 170 -1.86 6.60 10.40
C LYS A 170 -1.07 7.80 9.88
N THR A 171 -1.15 8.09 8.58
CA THR A 171 -0.30 9.09 7.93
C THR A 171 -0.91 10.49 7.90
N LEU A 172 -2.22 10.58 7.72
CA LEU A 172 -2.95 11.85 7.56
C LEU A 172 -2.75 12.84 8.73
N PRO A 173 -2.78 12.43 10.02
CA PRO A 173 -2.58 13.37 11.13
C PRO A 173 -1.21 14.04 11.10
N ILE A 174 -0.16 13.31 10.71
CA ILE A 174 1.20 13.84 10.63
C ILE A 174 1.30 14.88 9.52
N TYR A 175 0.76 14.57 8.33
CA TYR A 175 0.78 15.51 7.21
C TYR A 175 -0.10 16.73 7.44
N LEU A 176 -1.22 16.57 8.15
CA LEU A 176 -2.10 17.68 8.54
C LEU A 176 -1.38 18.63 9.52
N LEU A 177 -0.62 18.09 10.46
CA LEU A 177 0.19 18.89 11.40
C LEU A 177 1.29 19.67 10.65
N ILE A 178 1.99 19.02 9.73
CA ILE A 178 3.00 19.66 8.86
C ILE A 178 2.37 20.78 8.03
N TRP A 179 1.21 20.53 7.44
CA TRP A 179 0.46 21.50 6.66
C TRP A 179 0.09 22.72 7.51
N LEU A 180 -0.40 22.51 8.73
CA LEU A 180 -0.80 23.56 9.67
C LEU A 180 0.38 24.43 10.07
N LEU A 181 1.54 23.82 10.37
CA LEU A 181 2.78 24.55 10.63
C LEU A 181 3.23 25.37 9.42
N ALA A 182 3.18 24.80 8.22
CA ALA A 182 3.50 25.50 6.99
C ALA A 182 2.58 26.72 6.77
N CYS A 183 1.27 26.59 7.07
CA CYS A 183 0.32 27.70 7.02
C CYS A 183 0.77 28.87 7.90
N ILE A 184 1.12 28.60 9.15
CA ILE A 184 1.56 29.61 10.10
C ILE A 184 2.82 30.33 9.59
N VAL A 185 3.80 29.56 9.12
CA VAL A 185 5.06 30.11 8.58
C VAL A 185 4.81 30.99 7.35
N VAL A 186 3.98 30.54 6.42
CA VAL A 186 3.63 31.30 5.19
C VAL A 186 2.94 32.62 5.57
N ILE A 187 1.97 32.60 6.48
CA ILE A 187 1.27 33.81 6.93
C ILE A 187 2.23 34.79 7.60
N MET A 188 3.12 34.31 8.45
CA MET A 188 4.11 35.17 9.12
C MET A 188 5.12 35.75 8.12
N LEU A 189 5.63 34.91 7.22
CA LEU A 189 6.65 35.32 6.23
C LEU A 189 6.05 36.33 5.22
N THR A 190 4.87 36.07 4.72
CA THR A 190 4.21 37.00 3.78
C THR A 190 3.89 38.35 4.43
N ARG A 191 3.45 38.35 5.68
CA ARG A 191 3.26 39.61 6.45
C ARG A 191 4.56 40.38 6.61
N TYR A 192 5.63 39.69 6.97
CA TYR A 192 6.95 40.30 7.16
C TYR A 192 7.49 40.91 5.85
N LEU A 193 7.49 40.12 4.76
CA LEU A 193 8.00 40.54 3.45
C LEU A 193 7.21 41.74 2.90
N LEU A 194 5.87 41.71 2.97
CA LEU A 194 5.05 42.81 2.48
C LEU A 194 5.26 44.08 3.32
N LYS A 195 5.34 43.98 4.65
CA LYS A 195 5.62 45.12 5.50
C LYS A 195 6.97 45.76 5.17
N LYS A 196 8.01 44.96 4.91
CA LYS A 196 9.33 45.43 4.53
C LYS A 196 9.32 46.09 3.15
N SER A 197 8.59 45.55 2.19
CA SER A 197 8.51 46.08 0.81
C SER A 197 7.72 47.39 0.71
N PHE A 198 6.73 47.59 1.56
CA PHE A 198 5.90 48.81 1.54
C PHE A 198 6.40 49.93 2.50
N ALA A 199 7.29 49.63 3.43
CA ALA A 199 7.85 50.63 4.38
C ALA A 199 8.50 51.83 3.68
N PRO A 200 9.23 51.74 2.56
CA PRO A 200 9.77 52.93 1.88
C PRO A 200 8.70 53.78 1.20
N THR A 201 7.62 53.16 0.72
CA THR A 201 6.51 53.87 0.05
C THR A 201 5.67 54.73 1.04
N GLU A 202 5.50 54.27 2.27
CA GLU A 202 4.85 55.03 3.33
C GLU A 202 5.65 56.27 3.74
N ARG A 203 6.99 56.20 3.74
CA ARG A 203 7.85 57.34 4.02
C ARG A 203 7.79 58.44 2.97
N ILE A 204 7.65 58.06 1.69
CA ILE A 204 7.55 59.02 0.59
C ILE A 204 6.18 59.74 0.58
N LEU A 205 5.10 59.08 1.04
CA LEU A 205 3.76 59.65 1.09
C LEU A 205 3.55 60.55 2.31
N GLN A 206 4.43 60.52 3.31
CA GLN A 206 4.39 61.36 4.52
C GLN A 206 5.31 62.60 4.48
N SER A 207 6.15 62.70 3.45
CA SER A 207 6.99 63.87 3.14
C SER A 207 6.28 64.79 2.15
#